data_ae540fdd0f649ae8a7c1aab92a6238fb
#
_entry.id   ae540fdd0f649ae8a7c1aab92a6238fb
#
_cell.length_a   1.000
_cell.length_b   1.000
_cell.length_c   1.000
_cell.angle_alpha   90.00
_cell.angle_beta   90.00
_cell.angle_gamma   90.00
#
_symmetry.space_group_name_H-M   'P 1'
#
loop_
_entity.id
_entity.type
_entity.pdbx_description
1 polymer ?
#
loop_
_entity_poly.entity_id
_entity_poly.type
_entity_poly.pdbx_seq_one_letter_code
_entity_poly.pdbx_strand_id
1 'polypeptide(L)'
;DVRDVQEMTASNVGLRMVQEEAKLKQMPLTQNFIKTLHKTLLREDYSVFVNLPNGVQSSYVIHAGQYKTRPNSVITRYGTRFDYASPEETPILMRDLVDWYNNAEQEGVLSPVELAALFHYRYIRIHPFEDGNGRIARLMVNFILSRHNYPMIVVRSRNKNEYLEALHQTDLELGPIPSDGAYADIKNIRPFLKYFNNLVANEVYNDVLFVSEKNENVWWYDGERIAFRTPNYTKILNAMRTEPTLT
;
A
#
# COMPACT_ATOMS: atom_id res chain seq x y z
N ASP A 1 2.94 -22.12 -0.28
CA ASP A 1 2.99 -22.24 1.19
C ASP A 1 1.65 -21.83 1.78
N VAL A 2 1.24 -22.51 2.89
CA VAL A 2 -0.04 -22.21 3.60
C VAL A 2 -0.06 -20.77 4.07
N ARG A 3 1.08 -20.24 4.51
CA ARG A 3 1.23 -18.87 4.96
C ARG A 3 0.99 -17.88 3.81
N ASP A 4 1.53 -18.13 2.64
CA ASP A 4 1.35 -17.27 1.46
C ASP A 4 -0.13 -17.19 1.06
N VAL A 5 -0.83 -18.33 1.08
CA VAL A 5 -2.29 -18.39 0.81
C VAL A 5 -3.08 -17.61 1.86
N GLN A 6 -2.68 -17.69 3.13
CA GLN A 6 -3.32 -16.95 4.22
C GLN A 6 -3.09 -15.44 4.09
N GLU A 7 -1.88 -15.01 3.77
CA GLU A 7 -1.56 -13.60 3.54
C GLU A 7 -2.30 -13.03 2.32
N MET A 8 -2.38 -13.78 1.23
CA MET A 8 -3.16 -13.41 0.06
C MET A 8 -4.65 -13.29 0.37
N THR A 9 -5.21 -14.25 1.12
CA THR A 9 -6.62 -14.20 1.55
C THR A 9 -6.90 -12.98 2.42
N ALA A 10 -6.04 -12.70 3.41
CA ALA A 10 -6.18 -11.55 4.29
C ALA A 10 -6.08 -10.23 3.50
N SER A 11 -5.18 -10.15 2.51
CA SER A 11 -5.04 -9.00 1.62
C SER A 11 -6.31 -8.77 0.79
N ASN A 12 -6.93 -9.83 0.27
CA ASN A 12 -8.18 -9.74 -0.46
C ASN A 12 -9.35 -9.28 0.42
N VAL A 13 -9.43 -9.76 1.67
CA VAL A 13 -10.43 -9.29 2.63
C VAL A 13 -10.21 -7.81 2.94
N GLY A 14 -8.97 -7.40 3.21
CA GLY A 14 -8.61 -5.99 3.42
C GLY A 14 -9.01 -5.10 2.25
N LEU A 15 -8.79 -5.57 1.03
CA LEU A 15 -9.17 -4.85 -0.18
C LEU A 15 -10.68 -4.64 -0.29
N ARG A 16 -11.47 -5.67 0.00
CA ARG A 16 -12.94 -5.55 0.05
C ARG A 16 -13.39 -4.56 1.13
N MET A 17 -12.77 -4.61 2.31
CA MET A 17 -13.07 -3.66 3.39
C MET A 17 -12.86 -2.21 2.96
N VAL A 18 -11.73 -1.89 2.32
CA VAL A 18 -11.47 -0.52 1.85
C VAL A 18 -12.42 -0.10 0.74
N GLN A 19 -12.83 -1.00 -0.14
CA GLN A 19 -13.82 -0.72 -1.18
C GLN A 19 -15.20 -0.42 -0.59
N GLU A 20 -15.66 -1.20 0.40
CA GLU A 20 -16.94 -0.94 1.06
C GLU A 20 -16.92 0.36 1.87
N GLU A 21 -15.86 0.62 2.62
CA GLU A 21 -15.71 1.87 3.36
C GLU A 21 -15.64 3.09 2.42
N ALA A 22 -14.98 2.95 1.26
CA ALA A 22 -14.88 4.01 0.27
C ALA A 22 -16.25 4.43 -0.30
N LYS A 23 -17.25 3.55 -0.34
CA LYS A 23 -18.62 3.87 -0.76
C LYS A 23 -19.33 4.80 0.23
N LEU A 24 -18.93 4.80 1.48
CA LEU A 24 -19.50 5.64 2.54
C LEU A 24 -18.91 7.05 2.50
N LYS A 25 -19.10 7.76 1.39
CA LYS A 25 -18.43 9.05 1.08
C LYS A 25 -18.67 10.14 2.12
N GLN A 26 -19.76 10.09 2.88
CA GLN A 26 -20.09 11.06 3.92
C GLN A 26 -19.46 10.72 5.28
N MET A 27 -18.92 9.52 5.43
CA MET A 27 -18.31 9.11 6.68
C MET A 27 -16.83 9.49 6.69
N PRO A 28 -16.36 10.18 7.76
CA PRO A 28 -14.95 10.50 7.88
C PRO A 28 -14.11 9.23 8.09
N LEU A 29 -12.86 9.26 7.63
CA LEU A 29 -11.87 8.25 7.99
C LEU A 29 -11.62 8.31 9.50
N THR A 30 -11.48 7.15 10.13
CA THR A 30 -11.15 7.03 11.55
C THR A 30 -9.89 6.20 11.77
N GLN A 31 -9.16 6.47 12.85
CA GLN A 31 -8.06 5.62 13.27
C GLN A 31 -8.52 4.19 13.57
N ASN A 32 -9.75 4.04 14.06
CA ASN A 32 -10.32 2.72 14.35
C ASN A 32 -10.48 1.88 13.09
N PHE A 33 -10.87 2.48 11.96
CA PHE A 33 -10.91 1.78 10.67
C PHE A 33 -9.53 1.24 10.28
N ILE A 34 -8.48 2.08 10.38
CA ILE A 34 -7.11 1.68 10.06
C ILE A 34 -6.64 0.54 10.98
N LYS A 35 -6.94 0.61 12.28
CA LYS A 35 -6.61 -0.45 13.25
C LYS A 35 -7.36 -1.75 12.96
N THR A 36 -8.64 -1.67 12.59
CA THR A 36 -9.46 -2.83 12.22
C THR A 36 -8.93 -3.47 10.94
N LEU A 37 -8.54 -2.67 9.95
CA LEU A 37 -7.92 -3.13 8.72
C LEU A 37 -6.60 -3.89 9.00
N HIS A 38 -5.77 -3.33 9.88
CA HIS A 38 -4.53 -3.98 10.33
C HIS A 38 -4.80 -5.30 11.05
N LYS A 39 -5.79 -5.33 11.96
CA LYS A 39 -6.20 -6.55 12.65
C LYS A 39 -6.67 -7.63 11.67
N THR A 40 -7.44 -7.25 10.67
CA THR A 40 -7.90 -8.17 9.61
C THR A 40 -6.72 -8.72 8.81
N LEU A 41 -5.73 -7.87 8.53
CA LEU A 41 -4.56 -8.25 7.74
C LEU A 41 -3.65 -9.23 8.48
N LEU A 42 -3.41 -9.01 9.77
CA LEU A 42 -2.56 -9.86 10.62
C LEU A 42 -3.33 -11.07 11.18
N ARG A 43 -4.64 -10.96 11.34
CA ARG A 43 -5.58 -11.94 11.92
C ARG A 43 -5.46 -12.07 13.42
N GLU A 44 -4.28 -12.35 13.94
CA GLU A 44 -3.99 -12.61 15.35
C GLU A 44 -2.65 -12.03 15.77
N ASP A 45 -2.47 -11.92 17.05
CA ASP A 45 -1.18 -11.59 17.63
C ASP A 45 -0.19 -12.73 17.39
N TYR A 46 1.07 -12.41 17.17
CA TYR A 46 2.10 -13.42 16.98
C TYR A 46 3.45 -13.01 17.59
N SER A 47 4.22 -14.02 17.95
CA SER A 47 5.55 -13.83 18.54
C SER A 47 6.64 -13.81 17.47
N VAL A 48 7.54 -12.86 17.62
CA VAL A 48 8.79 -12.79 16.84
C VAL A 48 9.95 -13.18 17.74
N PHE A 49 10.73 -14.14 17.28
CA PHE A 49 11.94 -14.60 17.98
C PHE A 49 13.17 -13.92 17.39
N VAL A 50 14.01 -13.39 18.26
CA VAL A 50 15.27 -12.70 17.89
C VAL A 50 16.44 -13.29 18.65
N ASN A 51 17.56 -13.43 17.98
CA ASN A 51 18.82 -13.81 18.62
C ASN A 51 19.57 -12.53 19.01
N LEU A 52 19.85 -12.38 20.29
CA LEU A 52 20.65 -11.28 20.79
C LEU A 52 22.15 -11.52 20.51
N PRO A 53 22.99 -10.47 20.49
CA PRO A 53 24.42 -10.59 20.21
C PRO A 53 25.19 -11.54 21.16
N ASN A 54 24.64 -11.77 22.36
CA ASN A 54 25.19 -12.70 23.38
C ASN A 54 24.72 -14.16 23.17
N GLY A 55 24.04 -14.48 22.09
CA GLY A 55 23.51 -15.80 21.78
C GLY A 55 22.23 -16.19 22.55
N VAL A 56 21.68 -15.29 23.35
CA VAL A 56 20.42 -15.53 24.05
C VAL A 56 19.26 -15.28 23.07
N GLN A 57 18.30 -16.21 23.06
CA GLN A 57 17.03 -16.00 22.38
C GLN A 57 16.10 -15.11 23.19
N SER A 58 15.51 -14.12 22.53
CA SER A 58 14.46 -13.28 23.08
C SER A 58 13.23 -13.35 22.18
N SER A 59 12.08 -12.99 22.68
CA SER A 59 10.86 -12.88 21.88
C SER A 59 10.05 -11.68 22.28
N TYR A 60 9.22 -11.22 21.36
CA TYR A 60 8.23 -10.18 21.60
C TYR A 60 6.97 -10.46 20.80
N VAL A 61 5.85 -9.90 21.24
CA VAL A 61 4.55 -10.09 20.60
C VAL A 61 4.25 -8.88 19.72
N ILE A 62 3.80 -9.14 18.50
CA ILE A 62 3.19 -8.15 17.60
C ILE A 62 1.68 -8.22 17.80
N HIS A 63 1.08 -7.09 18.16
CA HIS A 63 -0.34 -7.01 18.46
C HIS A 63 -1.14 -6.51 17.25
N ALA A 64 -2.04 -7.36 16.76
CA ALA A 64 -2.91 -7.05 15.63
C ALA A 64 -3.89 -5.91 15.97
N GLY A 65 -3.88 -4.84 15.17
CA GLY A 65 -4.78 -3.69 15.37
C GLY A 65 -4.33 -2.69 16.43
N GLN A 66 -3.11 -2.84 16.99
CA GLN A 66 -2.56 -1.92 17.97
C GLN A 66 -1.33 -1.19 17.42
N TYR A 67 -1.20 0.09 17.77
CA TYR A 67 0.01 0.83 17.42
C TYR A 67 1.23 0.25 18.16
N LYS A 68 2.38 0.45 17.58
CA LYS A 68 3.66 -0.05 18.11
C LYS A 68 3.93 0.42 19.53
N THR A 69 4.52 -0.48 20.31
CA THR A 69 5.00 -0.20 21.66
C THR A 69 6.52 -0.11 21.71
N ARG A 70 7.18 -0.41 20.58
CA ARG A 70 8.63 -0.40 20.44
C ARG A 70 9.03 0.39 19.21
N PRO A 71 10.20 1.07 19.24
CA PRO A 71 10.74 1.74 18.07
C PRO A 71 10.91 0.76 16.91
N ASN A 72 10.64 1.23 15.71
CA ASN A 72 10.93 0.50 14.49
C ASN A 72 11.80 1.31 13.54
N SER A 73 12.59 0.60 12.74
CA SER A 73 13.50 1.17 11.77
C SER A 73 13.63 0.23 10.59
N VAL A 74 14.16 0.71 9.49
CA VAL A 74 14.51 -0.10 8.34
C VAL A 74 15.99 0.10 7.99
N ILE A 75 16.63 -0.96 7.56
CA ILE A 75 17.92 -0.84 6.88
C ILE A 75 17.63 -0.65 5.39
N THR A 76 18.03 0.50 4.86
CA THR A 76 17.85 0.81 3.45
C THR A 76 18.70 -0.12 2.61
N ARG A 77 18.44 -0.19 1.31
CA ARG A 77 19.28 -0.95 0.37
C ARG A 77 20.72 -0.43 0.28
N TYR A 78 20.97 0.77 0.79
CA TYR A 78 22.31 1.36 0.88
C TYR A 78 23.01 1.08 2.21
N GLY A 79 22.42 0.21 3.07
CA GLY A 79 22.99 -0.18 4.35
C GLY A 79 22.84 0.88 5.46
N THR A 80 22.14 1.99 5.22
CA THR A 80 21.88 3.02 6.21
C THR A 80 20.62 2.70 7.01
N ARG A 81 20.65 2.94 8.31
CA ARG A 81 19.47 2.84 9.16
C ARG A 81 18.61 4.08 9.01
N PHE A 82 17.32 3.86 8.85
CA PHE A 82 16.30 4.88 8.83
C PHE A 82 15.29 4.62 9.94
N ASP A 83 15.14 5.56 10.87
CA ASP A 83 14.25 5.45 12.02
C ASP A 83 12.90 6.11 11.71
N TYR A 84 11.82 5.45 12.11
CA TYR A 84 10.46 5.97 12.04
C TYR A 84 10.06 6.65 13.34
N ALA A 85 8.87 7.25 13.39
CA ALA A 85 8.35 7.89 14.60
C ALA A 85 8.41 6.97 15.81
N SER A 86 8.66 7.54 17.00
CA SER A 86 8.67 6.78 18.24
C SER A 86 7.28 6.24 18.61
N PRO A 87 7.18 5.24 19.49
CA PRO A 87 5.89 4.79 20.00
C PRO A 87 5.09 5.90 20.69
N GLU A 88 5.76 6.81 21.37
CA GLU A 88 5.16 7.93 22.10
C GLU A 88 4.57 8.98 21.14
N GLU A 89 5.25 9.25 20.03
CA GLU A 89 4.79 10.19 18.99
C GLU A 89 3.65 9.61 18.15
N THR A 90 3.64 8.30 17.94
CA THR A 90 2.75 7.63 16.99
C THR A 90 1.27 7.97 17.18
N PRO A 91 0.66 7.95 18.37
CA PRO A 91 -0.77 8.24 18.54
C PRO A 91 -1.14 9.66 18.11
N ILE A 92 -0.28 10.63 18.39
CA ILE A 92 -0.50 12.04 18.03
C ILE A 92 -0.37 12.21 16.52
N LEU A 93 0.70 11.68 15.93
CA LEU A 93 0.93 11.78 14.48
C LEU A 93 -0.16 11.10 13.68
N MET A 94 -0.69 9.96 14.14
CA MET A 94 -1.79 9.27 13.49
C MET A 94 -3.12 10.03 13.62
N ARG A 95 -3.39 10.66 14.77
CA ARG A 95 -4.54 11.56 14.91
C ARG A 95 -4.44 12.70 13.89
N ASP A 96 -3.31 13.38 13.86
CA ASP A 96 -3.10 14.53 13.02
C ASP A 96 -3.14 14.15 11.51
N LEU A 97 -2.66 12.96 11.14
CA LEU A 97 -2.77 12.43 9.78
C LEU A 97 -4.24 12.22 9.37
N VAL A 98 -5.04 11.61 10.23
CA VAL A 98 -6.46 11.33 9.95
C VAL A 98 -7.26 12.62 9.90
N ASP A 99 -7.03 13.54 10.83
CA ASP A 99 -7.69 14.85 10.86
C ASP A 99 -7.33 15.67 9.61
N TRP A 100 -6.06 15.72 9.24
CA TRP A 100 -5.61 16.35 8.01
C TRP A 100 -6.28 15.74 6.78
N TYR A 101 -6.32 14.41 6.67
CA TYR A 101 -6.94 13.74 5.53
C TYR A 101 -8.41 14.14 5.39
N ASN A 102 -9.18 14.08 6.48
CA ASN A 102 -10.60 14.41 6.45
C ASN A 102 -10.84 15.87 6.06
N ASN A 103 -9.99 16.79 6.52
CA ASN A 103 -10.07 18.20 6.13
C ASN A 103 -9.70 18.39 4.65
N ALA A 104 -8.59 17.81 4.20
CA ALA A 104 -8.14 17.91 2.81
C ALA A 104 -9.16 17.31 1.82
N GLU A 105 -9.82 16.21 2.21
CA GLU A 105 -10.91 15.59 1.44
C GLU A 105 -12.08 16.56 1.27
N GLN A 106 -12.47 17.26 2.34
CA GLN A 106 -13.57 18.23 2.30
C GLN A 106 -13.22 19.49 1.53
N GLU A 107 -12.00 19.98 1.68
CA GLU A 107 -11.51 21.18 0.97
C GLU A 107 -11.41 20.96 -0.54
N GLY A 108 -11.08 19.75 -0.98
CA GLY A 108 -11.00 19.39 -2.40
C GLY A 108 -9.92 20.15 -3.19
N VAL A 109 -8.89 20.69 -2.52
CA VAL A 109 -7.79 21.43 -3.15
C VAL A 109 -6.81 20.49 -3.83
N LEU A 110 -6.49 19.36 -3.16
CA LEU A 110 -5.63 18.32 -3.72
C LEU A 110 -6.45 17.42 -4.66
N SER A 111 -5.86 17.04 -5.80
CA SER A 111 -6.45 15.97 -6.62
C SER A 111 -6.47 14.66 -5.84
N PRO A 112 -7.35 13.71 -6.18
CA PRO A 112 -7.39 12.40 -5.52
C PRO A 112 -6.05 11.66 -5.53
N VAL A 113 -5.27 11.82 -6.60
CA VAL A 113 -3.94 11.21 -6.75
C VAL A 113 -2.93 11.86 -5.82
N GLU A 114 -2.92 13.19 -5.74
CA GLU A 114 -2.08 13.94 -4.79
C GLU A 114 -2.43 13.62 -3.34
N LEU A 115 -3.73 13.59 -3.02
CA LEU A 115 -4.22 13.26 -1.69
C LEU A 115 -3.78 11.85 -1.26
N ALA A 116 -3.92 10.86 -2.15
CA ALA A 116 -3.51 9.48 -1.89
C ALA A 116 -1.99 9.35 -1.73
N ALA A 117 -1.22 10.01 -2.60
CA ALA A 117 0.25 9.99 -2.53
C ALA A 117 0.77 10.63 -1.24
N LEU A 118 0.20 11.77 -0.85
CA LEU A 118 0.62 12.49 0.35
C LEU A 118 0.22 11.74 1.63
N PHE A 119 -0.99 11.16 1.67
CA PHE A 119 -1.40 10.29 2.76
C PHE A 119 -0.44 9.10 2.92
N HIS A 120 -0.14 8.41 1.81
CA HIS A 120 0.78 7.27 1.82
C HIS A 120 2.14 7.65 2.39
N TYR A 121 2.74 8.73 1.89
CA TYR A 121 4.07 9.15 2.32
C TYR A 121 4.10 9.52 3.81
N ARG A 122 3.16 10.34 4.27
CA ARG A 122 3.04 10.71 5.68
C ARG A 122 2.86 9.47 6.57
N TYR A 123 1.99 8.55 6.17
CA TYR A 123 1.75 7.30 6.88
C TYR A 123 3.02 6.43 6.99
N ILE A 124 3.76 6.28 5.90
CA ILE A 124 5.01 5.50 5.91
C ILE A 124 6.07 6.13 6.81
N ARG A 125 6.14 7.45 6.90
CA ARG A 125 7.07 8.15 7.81
C ARG A 125 6.69 7.95 9.28
N ILE A 126 5.41 7.84 9.59
CA ILE A 126 4.94 7.49 10.96
C ILE A 126 5.23 6.02 11.27
N HIS A 127 4.92 5.14 10.36
CA HIS A 127 5.11 3.68 10.49
C HIS A 127 4.45 3.13 11.76
N PRO A 128 3.12 3.29 11.92
CA PRO A 128 2.46 3.22 13.22
C PRO A 128 2.38 1.83 13.85
N PHE A 129 2.52 0.78 13.08
CA PHE A 129 2.44 -0.61 13.56
C PHE A 129 3.82 -1.25 13.62
N GLU A 130 3.95 -2.35 14.35
CA GLU A 130 5.22 -3.11 14.43
C GLU A 130 5.47 -3.94 13.15
N ASP A 131 4.42 -4.35 12.44
CA ASP A 131 4.47 -5.01 11.12
C ASP A 131 3.31 -4.55 10.23
N GLY A 132 3.34 -4.89 8.95
CA GLY A 132 2.24 -4.68 8.00
C GLY A 132 2.05 -3.25 7.49
N ASN A 133 2.87 -2.29 7.88
CA ASN A 133 2.70 -0.87 7.52
C ASN A 133 2.64 -0.64 6.01
N GLY A 134 3.51 -1.28 5.23
CA GLY A 134 3.51 -1.13 3.77
C GLY A 134 2.22 -1.68 3.13
N ARG A 135 1.66 -2.75 3.67
CA ARG A 135 0.39 -3.32 3.20
C ARG A 135 -0.78 -2.39 3.51
N ILE A 136 -0.84 -1.87 4.74
CA ILE A 136 -1.86 -0.89 5.14
C ILE A 136 -1.75 0.39 4.32
N ALA A 137 -0.54 0.92 4.11
CA ALA A 137 -0.34 2.12 3.30
C ALA A 137 -0.94 1.97 1.89
N ARG A 138 -0.69 0.84 1.22
CA ARG A 138 -1.24 0.56 -0.11
C ARG A 138 -2.75 0.34 -0.10
N LEU A 139 -3.31 -0.29 0.94
CA LEU A 139 -4.76 -0.41 1.10
C LEU A 139 -5.42 0.96 1.31
N MET A 140 -4.81 1.84 2.10
CA MET A 140 -5.32 3.19 2.31
C MET A 140 -5.26 4.06 1.06
N VAL A 141 -4.22 3.90 0.23
CA VAL A 141 -4.20 4.52 -1.10
C VAL A 141 -5.40 4.09 -1.93
N ASN A 142 -5.68 2.79 -1.97
CA ASN A 142 -6.83 2.26 -2.71
C ASN A 142 -8.17 2.69 -2.11
N PHE A 143 -8.27 2.87 -0.80
CA PHE A 143 -9.42 3.51 -0.16
C PHE A 143 -9.67 4.92 -0.71
N ILE A 144 -8.63 5.76 -0.75
CA ILE A 144 -8.75 7.15 -1.22
C ILE A 144 -9.10 7.19 -2.71
N LEU A 145 -8.38 6.43 -3.54
CA LEU A 145 -8.63 6.36 -4.99
C LEU A 145 -10.05 5.86 -5.31
N SER A 146 -10.50 4.81 -4.61
CA SER A 146 -11.85 4.24 -4.79
C SER A 146 -12.96 5.23 -4.43
N ARG A 147 -12.76 6.08 -3.42
CA ARG A 147 -13.70 7.16 -3.08
C ARG A 147 -13.97 8.11 -4.24
N HIS A 148 -12.99 8.29 -5.09
CA HIS A 148 -13.03 9.20 -6.24
C HIS A 148 -13.21 8.47 -7.58
N ASN A 149 -13.63 7.19 -7.55
CA ASN A 149 -13.86 6.37 -8.72
C ASN A 149 -12.61 6.15 -9.61
N TYR A 150 -11.42 6.23 -9.02
CA TYR A 150 -10.18 5.82 -9.67
C TYR A 150 -10.03 4.29 -9.59
N PRO A 151 -9.33 3.67 -10.55
CA PRO A 151 -8.99 2.27 -10.45
C PRO A 151 -8.05 2.01 -9.27
N MET A 152 -8.09 0.79 -8.78
CA MET A 152 -7.13 0.35 -7.76
C MET A 152 -5.75 0.21 -8.37
N ILE A 153 -4.75 0.57 -7.58
CA ILE A 153 -3.34 0.39 -7.95
C ILE A 153 -2.73 -0.83 -7.27
N VAL A 154 -1.78 -1.45 -7.94
CA VAL A 154 -0.99 -2.55 -7.40
C VAL A 154 0.50 -2.27 -7.59
N VAL A 155 1.25 -2.27 -6.50
CA VAL A 155 2.72 -2.26 -6.56
C VAL A 155 3.18 -3.71 -6.72
N ARG A 156 3.50 -4.09 -7.94
CA ARG A 156 3.93 -5.46 -8.28
C ARG A 156 5.34 -5.73 -7.78
N SER A 157 5.64 -6.98 -7.46
CA SER A 157 6.94 -7.39 -6.92
C SER A 157 8.11 -6.98 -7.84
N ARG A 158 7.93 -7.09 -9.17
CA ARG A 158 8.93 -6.67 -10.15
C ARG A 158 9.27 -5.17 -10.13
N ASN A 159 8.29 -4.32 -9.74
CA ASN A 159 8.43 -2.86 -9.69
C ASN A 159 8.68 -2.35 -8.26
N LYS A 160 8.88 -3.26 -7.30
CA LYS A 160 9.09 -2.89 -5.90
C LYS A 160 10.32 -1.99 -5.71
N ASN A 161 11.36 -2.19 -6.49
CA ASN A 161 12.58 -1.39 -6.41
C ASN A 161 12.34 0.08 -6.81
N GLU A 162 11.52 0.34 -7.83
CA GLU A 162 11.16 1.71 -8.25
C GLU A 162 10.36 2.42 -7.16
N TYR A 163 9.43 1.71 -6.53
CA TYR A 163 8.66 2.20 -5.41
C TYR A 163 9.55 2.58 -4.22
N LEU A 164 10.46 1.68 -3.81
CA LEU A 164 11.37 1.94 -2.69
C LEU A 164 12.36 3.07 -3.01
N GLU A 165 12.82 3.17 -4.27
CA GLU A 165 13.67 4.26 -4.71
C GLU A 165 12.96 5.61 -4.65
N ALA A 166 11.72 5.70 -5.10
CA ALA A 166 10.95 6.93 -5.04
C ALA A 166 10.74 7.40 -3.60
N LEU A 167 10.49 6.48 -2.66
CA LEU A 167 10.43 6.79 -1.23
C LEU A 167 11.78 7.30 -0.72
N HIS A 168 12.86 6.59 -1.03
CA HIS A 168 14.21 6.94 -0.60
C HIS A 168 14.64 8.33 -1.09
N GLN A 169 14.40 8.66 -2.34
CA GLN A 169 14.72 9.99 -2.90
C GLN A 169 13.94 11.10 -2.18
N THR A 170 12.66 10.82 -1.84
CA THR A 170 11.85 11.75 -1.07
C THR A 170 12.38 11.92 0.36
N ASP A 171 12.80 10.82 0.99
CA ASP A 171 13.41 10.85 2.34
C ASP A 171 14.72 11.65 2.36
N LEU A 172 15.52 11.59 1.29
CA LEU A 172 16.75 12.38 1.18
C LEU A 172 16.47 13.89 1.08
N GLU A 173 15.39 14.28 0.41
CA GLU A 173 14.99 15.69 0.31
C GLU A 173 14.44 16.24 1.63
N LEU A 174 13.66 15.46 2.36
CA LEU A 174 13.03 15.84 3.63
C LEU A 174 13.93 15.69 4.85
N GLY A 175 14.89 14.78 4.78
CA GLY A 175 15.76 14.44 5.90
C GLY A 175 15.17 13.37 6.84
N PRO A 176 15.96 12.98 7.86
CA PRO A 176 15.68 11.78 8.66
C PRO A 176 14.65 12.00 9.79
N ILE A 177 14.24 13.23 10.09
CA ILE A 177 13.34 13.51 11.20
C ILE A 177 11.93 12.97 10.87
N PRO A 178 11.38 12.03 11.67
CA PRO A 178 10.10 11.40 11.35
C PRO A 178 8.93 12.38 11.25
N SER A 179 8.85 13.37 12.15
CA SER A 179 7.78 14.37 12.12
C SER A 179 7.80 15.23 10.86
N ASP A 180 8.96 15.53 10.28
CA ASP A 180 9.04 16.29 9.05
C ASP A 180 8.35 15.55 7.89
N GLY A 181 8.53 14.23 7.81
CA GLY A 181 7.83 13.40 6.86
C GLY A 181 6.35 13.21 7.17
N ALA A 182 5.98 13.10 8.46
CA ALA A 182 4.60 12.97 8.90
C ALA A 182 3.75 14.22 8.61
N TYR A 183 4.38 15.38 8.51
CA TYR A 183 3.74 16.67 8.15
C TYR A 183 4.18 17.18 6.79
N ALA A 184 4.79 16.35 5.93
CA ALA A 184 5.24 16.75 4.60
C ALA A 184 4.11 17.37 3.78
N ASP A 185 4.46 18.36 2.97
CA ASP A 185 3.56 18.99 2.01
C ASP A 185 3.75 18.39 0.61
N ILE A 186 2.80 18.63 -0.29
CA ILE A 186 2.84 18.05 -1.65
C ILE A 186 4.14 18.43 -2.41
N LYS A 187 4.63 19.63 -2.19
CA LYS A 187 5.90 20.10 -2.78
C LYS A 187 7.13 19.34 -2.28
N ASN A 188 7.05 18.74 -1.09
CA ASN A 188 8.15 18.01 -0.47
C ASN A 188 8.26 16.57 -0.97
N ILE A 189 7.21 16.01 -1.57
CA ILE A 189 7.16 14.60 -1.96
C ILE A 189 7.29 14.40 -3.48
N ARG A 190 7.89 15.34 -4.19
CA ARG A 190 7.96 15.32 -5.66
C ARG A 190 8.46 14.01 -6.27
N PRO A 191 9.55 13.36 -5.77
CA PRO A 191 10.00 12.09 -6.33
C PRO A 191 8.95 10.99 -6.18
N PHE A 192 8.35 10.85 -5.00
CA PHE A 192 7.30 9.88 -4.77
C PHE A 192 6.02 10.20 -5.55
N LEU A 193 5.61 11.48 -5.61
CA LEU A 193 4.44 11.91 -6.37
C LEU A 193 4.59 11.60 -7.86
N LYS A 194 5.77 11.82 -8.43
CA LYS A 194 6.05 11.48 -9.84
C LYS A 194 5.88 9.98 -10.10
N TYR A 195 6.46 9.14 -9.24
CA TYR A 195 6.30 7.69 -9.31
C TYR A 195 4.82 7.30 -9.21
N PHE A 196 4.12 7.86 -8.23
CA PHE A 196 2.74 7.52 -7.94
C PHE A 196 1.79 7.96 -9.07
N ASN A 197 1.98 9.14 -9.64
CA ASN A 197 1.24 9.60 -10.81
C ASN A 197 1.40 8.65 -12.00
N ASN A 198 2.62 8.18 -12.26
CA ASN A 198 2.87 7.23 -13.34
C ASN A 198 2.19 5.89 -13.05
N LEU A 199 2.21 5.41 -11.81
CA LEU A 199 1.55 4.18 -11.40
C LEU A 199 0.04 4.26 -11.64
N VAL A 200 -0.62 5.33 -11.20
CA VAL A 200 -2.07 5.53 -11.40
C VAL A 200 -2.39 5.70 -12.89
N ALA A 201 -1.61 6.49 -13.62
CA ALA A 201 -1.84 6.71 -15.06
C ALA A 201 -1.74 5.39 -15.85
N ASN A 202 -0.79 4.52 -15.51
CA ASN A 202 -0.65 3.22 -16.15
C ASN A 202 -1.86 2.31 -15.87
N GLU A 203 -2.39 2.28 -14.64
CA GLU A 203 -3.58 1.49 -14.35
C GLU A 203 -4.82 2.04 -15.07
N VAL A 204 -5.02 3.35 -15.09
CA VAL A 204 -6.11 3.98 -15.87
C VAL A 204 -5.99 3.64 -17.35
N TYR A 205 -4.79 3.74 -17.92
CA TYR A 205 -4.55 3.40 -19.33
C TYR A 205 -4.85 1.92 -19.62
N ASN A 206 -4.40 1.02 -18.75
CA ASN A 206 -4.66 -0.41 -18.87
C ASN A 206 -6.16 -0.73 -18.80
N ASP A 207 -6.89 -0.10 -17.89
CA ASP A 207 -8.34 -0.28 -17.78
C ASP A 207 -9.08 0.21 -19.03
N VAL A 208 -8.68 1.36 -19.58
CA VAL A 208 -9.23 1.88 -20.84
C VAL A 208 -8.98 0.91 -21.98
N LEU A 209 -7.77 0.38 -22.10
CA LEU A 209 -7.44 -0.63 -23.12
C LEU A 209 -8.28 -1.90 -22.92
N PHE A 210 -8.38 -2.40 -21.69
CA PHE A 210 -9.16 -3.59 -21.37
C PHE A 210 -10.63 -3.45 -21.79
N VAL A 211 -11.25 -2.29 -21.49
CA VAL A 211 -12.65 -2.03 -21.85
C VAL A 211 -12.83 -1.80 -23.35
N SER A 212 -11.86 -1.17 -24.01
CA SER A 212 -11.94 -0.82 -25.45
C SER A 212 -11.54 -1.97 -26.38
N GLU A 213 -10.75 -2.93 -25.91
CA GLU A 213 -10.29 -4.04 -26.74
C GLU A 213 -11.37 -5.12 -26.91
N LYS A 214 -11.76 -5.33 -28.18
CA LYS A 214 -12.64 -6.42 -28.62
C LYS A 214 -11.85 -7.55 -29.29
N ASN A 215 -10.52 -7.52 -29.22
CA ASN A 215 -9.66 -8.44 -29.96
C ASN A 215 -9.46 -9.74 -29.19
N GLU A 216 -9.86 -10.87 -29.78
CA GLU A 216 -9.69 -12.21 -29.21
C GLU A 216 -8.22 -12.65 -29.02
N ASN A 217 -7.28 -11.94 -29.64
CA ASN A 217 -5.84 -12.23 -29.54
C ASN A 217 -5.13 -11.47 -28.40
N VAL A 218 -5.88 -10.86 -27.51
CA VAL A 218 -5.33 -10.11 -26.38
C VAL A 218 -5.78 -10.73 -25.07
N TRP A 219 -4.80 -10.89 -24.17
CA TRP A 219 -5.00 -11.38 -22.82
C TRP A 219 -4.41 -10.41 -21.81
N TRP A 220 -4.95 -10.46 -20.62
CA TRP A 220 -4.45 -9.71 -19.48
C TRP A 220 -3.92 -10.68 -18.43
N TYR A 221 -2.65 -10.59 -18.14
CA TYR A 221 -1.98 -11.38 -17.11
C TYR A 221 -1.25 -10.45 -16.15
N ASP A 222 -1.50 -10.60 -14.86
CA ASP A 222 -0.93 -9.77 -13.80
C ASP A 222 -1.04 -8.26 -14.10
N GLY A 223 -2.18 -7.83 -14.66
CA GLY A 223 -2.45 -6.44 -15.05
C GLY A 223 -1.63 -5.95 -16.25
N GLU A 224 -0.98 -6.85 -16.99
CA GLU A 224 -0.30 -6.53 -18.25
C GLU A 224 -1.05 -7.08 -19.45
N ARG A 225 -1.04 -6.25 -20.50
CA ARG A 225 -1.61 -6.62 -21.80
C ARG A 225 -0.63 -7.50 -22.56
N ILE A 226 -1.07 -8.69 -22.94
CA ILE A 226 -0.33 -9.62 -23.78
C ILE A 226 -1.07 -9.82 -25.09
N ALA A 227 -0.44 -9.40 -26.20
CA ALA A 227 -0.96 -9.63 -27.54
C ALA A 227 -0.29 -10.86 -28.16
N PHE A 228 -1.10 -11.79 -28.64
CA PHE A 228 -0.60 -13.01 -29.28
C PHE A 228 -0.58 -12.85 -30.80
N ARG A 229 0.55 -13.21 -31.40
CA ARG A 229 0.74 -13.11 -32.86
C ARG A 229 0.20 -14.32 -33.62
N THR A 230 -0.12 -15.42 -32.93
CA THR A 230 -0.56 -16.65 -33.60
C THR A 230 -1.91 -17.14 -33.04
N PRO A 231 -2.83 -17.56 -33.90
CA PRO A 231 -4.15 -18.06 -33.51
C PRO A 231 -4.13 -19.27 -32.58
N ASN A 232 -3.04 -20.05 -32.59
CA ASN A 232 -2.92 -21.25 -31.77
C ASN A 232 -2.79 -20.93 -30.28
N TYR A 233 -2.05 -19.88 -29.92
CA TYR A 233 -1.96 -19.44 -28.52
C TYR A 233 -3.31 -18.95 -27.99
N THR A 234 -4.07 -18.25 -28.80
CA THR A 234 -5.41 -17.78 -28.44
C THR A 234 -6.36 -18.95 -28.19
N LYS A 235 -6.30 -20.02 -29.00
CA LYS A 235 -7.12 -21.22 -28.80
C LYS A 235 -6.80 -21.93 -27.48
N ILE A 236 -5.50 -22.09 -27.15
CA ILE A 236 -5.07 -22.70 -25.88
C ILE A 236 -5.58 -21.87 -24.68
N LEU A 237 -5.41 -20.58 -24.73
CA LEU A 237 -5.81 -19.70 -23.63
C LEU A 237 -7.33 -19.61 -23.48
N ASN A 238 -8.09 -19.63 -24.56
CA ASN A 238 -9.55 -19.70 -24.50
C ASN A 238 -10.03 -21.03 -23.94
N ALA A 239 -9.35 -22.16 -24.24
CA ALA A 239 -9.61 -23.43 -23.61
C ALA A 239 -9.36 -23.39 -22.09
N MET A 240 -8.27 -22.76 -21.65
CA MET A 240 -7.97 -22.55 -20.21
C MET A 240 -8.99 -21.67 -19.47
N ARG A 241 -9.69 -20.77 -20.19
CA ARG A 241 -10.78 -19.98 -19.60
C ARG A 241 -12.03 -20.82 -19.32
N THR A 242 -12.34 -21.76 -20.19
CA THR A 242 -13.51 -22.64 -20.06
C THR A 242 -13.24 -23.83 -19.14
N GLU A 243 -11.97 -24.27 -19.06
CA GLU A 243 -11.54 -25.40 -18.23
C GLU A 243 -10.25 -25.02 -17.47
N PRO A 244 -10.35 -24.29 -16.35
CA PRO A 244 -9.17 -23.78 -15.62
C PRO A 244 -8.31 -24.88 -14.97
N THR A 245 -8.69 -26.14 -15.07
CA THR A 245 -7.94 -27.31 -14.57
C THR A 245 -7.03 -27.98 -15.62
N LEU A 246 -7.01 -27.48 -16.85
CA LEU A 246 -6.05 -27.92 -17.86
C LEU A 246 -4.66 -27.28 -17.57
N THR A 247 -3.89 -27.94 -16.74
CA THR A 247 -2.43 -27.66 -16.55
C THR A 247 -1.63 -28.79 -17.15
#